data_279faff82113544bf0bb1373ef18b01e
#
_entry.id   279faff82113544bf0bb1373ef18b01e
#
_cell.length_a   1.000
_cell.length_b   1.000
_cell.length_c   1.000
_cell.angle_alpha   90.00
_cell.angle_beta   90.00
_cell.angle_gamma   90.00
#
_symmetry.space_group_name_H-M   'P 1'
#
loop_
_entity.id
_entity.type
_entity.pdbx_description
1 polymer ?
#
loop_
_entity_poly.entity_id
_entity_poly.type
_entity_poly.pdbx_seq_one_letter_code
_entity_poly.pdbx_strand_id
1 'polypeptide(L)'
;MMKKLISSPVTTIVLFAVAVVLLLTGTIGGARAARISTQEYVSTVSMQDIGVTLLENDKAVAYRNYRAAADGTWNQVVGDEALLKGLVKEGEKFNFSTQYDEKLAVQNSGNIDQYVRVTVYRFWKDAKGNKVTTFDPSLIKLHLPENSPWILDEDASTEERIVLYYPAILAVDQVSAPFVDKIMVDGSEYDFLPSASKTTLNEETGYYEKVTTYEYSGGSFGIEVEVDAVQTHNAAGAILSAWGKKVSVGGDGSLSFQ
;
A
#
# COMPACT_ATOMS: atom_id res chain seq x y z
N MET A 1 6.51 -45.59 -69.55
CA MET A 1 7.97 -45.42 -69.51
C MET A 1 8.55 -44.99 -68.17
N MET A 2 7.80 -44.34 -67.31
CA MET A 2 8.25 -43.88 -65.94
C MET A 2 8.51 -45.00 -64.92
N LYS A 3 7.80 -46.12 -64.90
CA LYS A 3 7.97 -47.23 -63.91
C LYS A 3 9.34 -47.95 -64.01
N LYS A 4 10.05 -47.94 -65.16
CA LYS A 4 11.36 -48.58 -65.29
C LYS A 4 12.55 -47.76 -64.84
N LEU A 5 12.36 -46.45 -64.65
CA LEU A 5 13.43 -45.55 -64.19
C LEU A 5 13.60 -45.61 -62.65
N ILE A 6 12.51 -45.95 -61.93
CA ILE A 6 12.51 -46.00 -60.46
C ILE A 6 13.05 -47.33 -59.92
N SER A 7 13.05 -48.38 -60.73
CA SER A 7 13.52 -49.73 -60.33
C SER A 7 15.03 -50.01 -60.63
N SER A 8 15.76 -49.04 -61.10
CA SER A 8 17.21 -49.22 -61.37
C SER A 8 17.97 -49.00 -60.06
N PRO A 9 18.86 -49.90 -59.64
CA PRO A 9 19.64 -49.72 -58.39
C PRO A 9 20.50 -48.43 -58.44
N VAL A 10 20.89 -47.98 -59.63
CA VAL A 10 21.64 -46.73 -59.84
C VAL A 10 20.76 -45.51 -59.49
N THR A 11 19.47 -45.51 -59.88
CA THR A 11 18.54 -44.42 -59.60
C THR A 11 18.25 -44.32 -58.11
N THR A 12 18.13 -45.46 -57.41
CA THR A 12 17.93 -45.51 -55.95
C THR A 12 19.12 -44.95 -55.19
N ILE A 13 20.38 -45.28 -55.65
CA ILE A 13 21.58 -44.75 -55.03
C ILE A 13 21.70 -43.23 -55.29
N VAL A 14 21.37 -42.74 -56.46
CA VAL A 14 21.39 -41.30 -56.75
C VAL A 14 20.36 -40.56 -55.94
N LEU A 15 19.11 -41.06 -55.79
CA LEU A 15 18.08 -40.46 -54.95
C LEU A 15 18.48 -40.45 -53.48
N PHE A 16 19.12 -41.54 -53.03
CA PHE A 16 19.60 -41.58 -51.62
C PHE A 16 20.74 -40.56 -51.41
N ALA A 17 21.67 -40.43 -52.33
CA ALA A 17 22.74 -39.44 -52.23
C ALA A 17 22.20 -38.00 -52.23
N VAL A 18 21.20 -37.68 -53.09
CA VAL A 18 20.51 -36.38 -53.08
C VAL A 18 19.80 -36.12 -51.75
N ALA A 19 19.10 -37.12 -51.19
CA ALA A 19 18.42 -36.98 -49.91
C ALA A 19 19.41 -36.69 -48.80
N VAL A 20 20.57 -37.36 -48.78
CA VAL A 20 21.62 -37.11 -47.77
C VAL A 20 22.20 -35.69 -47.90
N VAL A 21 22.44 -35.21 -49.10
CA VAL A 21 22.91 -33.85 -49.37
C VAL A 21 21.89 -32.82 -48.91
N LEU A 22 20.61 -33.05 -49.17
CA LEU A 22 19.52 -32.15 -48.72
C LEU A 22 19.37 -32.15 -47.21
N LEU A 23 19.53 -33.30 -46.55
CA LEU A 23 19.54 -33.39 -45.07
C LEU A 23 20.73 -32.64 -44.48
N LEU A 24 21.92 -32.79 -45.00
CA LEU A 24 23.12 -32.10 -44.54
C LEU A 24 23.04 -30.58 -44.77
N THR A 25 22.52 -30.13 -45.90
CA THR A 25 22.32 -28.69 -46.17
C THR A 25 21.21 -28.09 -45.31
N GLY A 26 20.13 -28.83 -45.03
CA GLY A 26 19.04 -28.42 -44.16
C GLY A 26 19.49 -28.25 -42.70
N THR A 27 20.31 -29.18 -42.19
CA THR A 27 20.82 -29.10 -40.79
C THR A 27 21.87 -27.99 -40.62
N ILE A 28 22.73 -27.76 -41.65
CA ILE A 28 23.72 -26.67 -41.59
C ILE A 28 23.02 -25.30 -41.73
N GLY A 29 21.97 -25.18 -42.55
CA GLY A 29 21.17 -23.98 -42.70
C GLY A 29 20.39 -23.64 -41.42
N GLY A 30 19.77 -24.65 -40.78
CA GLY A 30 19.07 -24.51 -39.51
C GLY A 30 19.98 -24.12 -38.34
N ALA A 31 21.19 -24.72 -38.28
CA ALA A 31 22.17 -24.38 -37.24
C ALA A 31 22.75 -22.95 -37.41
N ARG A 32 22.88 -22.47 -38.64
CA ARG A 32 23.29 -21.07 -38.90
C ARG A 32 22.18 -20.07 -38.54
N ALA A 33 20.94 -20.38 -38.88
CA ALA A 33 19.80 -19.52 -38.50
C ALA A 33 19.62 -19.42 -36.98
N ALA A 34 19.79 -20.53 -36.26
CA ALA A 34 19.77 -20.54 -34.80
C ALA A 34 20.94 -19.73 -34.19
N ARG A 35 22.11 -19.71 -34.85
CA ARG A 35 23.29 -19.00 -34.34
C ARG A 35 23.30 -17.49 -34.65
N ILE A 36 22.53 -17.05 -35.64
CA ILE A 36 22.35 -15.61 -35.96
C ILE A 36 21.28 -14.97 -35.09
N SER A 37 20.41 -15.76 -34.46
CA SER A 37 19.37 -15.30 -33.55
C SER A 37 19.85 -15.02 -32.11
N THR A 38 21.14 -15.29 -31.80
CA THR A 38 21.74 -14.95 -30.50
C THR A 38 22.57 -13.67 -30.62
N GLN A 39 22.00 -12.60 -31.11
CA GLN A 39 22.39 -11.28 -30.67
C GLN A 39 21.72 -11.10 -29.32
N GLU A 40 22.52 -11.07 -28.25
CA GLU A 40 22.07 -10.53 -26.96
C GLU A 40 21.57 -9.10 -27.21
N TYR A 41 20.29 -8.97 -27.44
CA TYR A 41 19.64 -7.70 -27.15
C TYR A 41 19.62 -7.61 -25.60
N VAL A 42 20.67 -7.04 -25.04
CA VAL A 42 20.60 -6.45 -23.71
C VAL A 42 19.73 -5.21 -23.88
N SER A 43 18.43 -5.41 -24.01
CA SER A 43 17.46 -4.40 -23.72
C SER A 43 17.46 -4.32 -22.20
N THR A 44 18.17 -3.36 -21.65
CA THR A 44 17.95 -2.90 -20.29
C THR A 44 16.58 -2.21 -20.30
N VAL A 45 15.54 -3.02 -20.19
CA VAL A 45 14.24 -2.52 -19.79
C VAL A 45 14.43 -2.14 -18.33
N SER A 46 14.66 -0.85 -18.05
CA SER A 46 14.54 -0.36 -16.69
C SER A 46 13.09 -0.59 -16.30
N MET A 47 12.82 -1.54 -15.42
CA MET A 47 11.50 -1.71 -14.85
C MET A 47 11.16 -0.42 -14.12
N GLN A 48 10.00 0.13 -14.44
CA GLN A 48 9.45 1.28 -13.73
C GLN A 48 8.82 0.75 -12.47
N ASP A 49 9.41 1.07 -11.33
CA ASP A 49 8.97 0.56 -10.04
C ASP A 49 8.20 1.62 -9.28
N ILE A 50 6.96 1.28 -8.92
CA ILE A 50 6.16 2.04 -7.96
C ILE A 50 6.67 1.72 -6.56
N GLY A 51 6.82 2.73 -5.71
CA GLY A 51 7.23 2.53 -4.34
C GLY A 51 6.73 3.66 -3.45
N VAL A 52 6.29 3.31 -2.25
CA VAL A 52 5.82 4.28 -1.26
C VAL A 52 6.42 3.99 0.10
N THR A 53 6.71 5.04 0.84
CA THR A 53 7.17 5.00 2.23
C THR A 53 6.25 5.87 3.07
N LEU A 54 5.68 5.29 4.12
CA LEU A 54 4.94 6.04 5.13
C LEU A 54 5.93 6.68 6.11
N LEU A 55 5.77 7.96 6.33
CA LEU A 55 6.56 8.73 7.28
C LEU A 55 5.69 9.13 8.48
N GLU A 56 6.18 8.86 9.68
CA GLU A 56 5.64 9.35 10.95
C GLU A 56 6.69 10.28 11.60
N ASN A 57 6.32 11.53 11.81
CA ASN A 57 7.22 12.56 12.36
C ASN A 57 8.57 12.62 11.62
N ASP A 58 8.50 12.60 10.27
CA ASP A 58 9.62 12.63 9.32
C ASP A 58 10.54 11.38 9.35
N LYS A 59 10.11 10.30 10.01
CA LYS A 59 10.82 9.02 10.01
C LYS A 59 10.06 7.97 9.23
N ALA A 60 10.76 7.15 8.47
CA ALA A 60 10.17 6.03 7.77
C ALA A 60 9.72 4.97 8.77
N VAL A 61 8.42 4.63 8.75
CA VAL A 61 7.82 3.61 9.63
C VAL A 61 7.38 2.37 8.85
N ALA A 62 7.04 2.52 7.57
CA ALA A 62 6.75 1.39 6.70
C ALA A 62 7.10 1.75 5.25
N TYR A 63 7.56 0.79 4.46
CA TYR A 63 7.78 1.00 3.03
C TYR A 63 7.49 -0.25 2.22
N ARG A 64 7.05 -0.03 0.99
CA ARG A 64 6.90 -1.06 -0.01
C ARG A 64 7.53 -0.58 -1.31
N ASN A 65 8.72 -1.11 -1.59
CA ASN A 65 9.47 -0.82 -2.79
C ASN A 65 9.34 -2.00 -3.75
N TYR A 66 8.86 -1.71 -4.94
CA TYR A 66 8.79 -2.66 -6.04
C TYR A 66 10.09 -2.68 -6.87
N ARG A 67 11.19 -2.18 -6.31
CA ARG A 67 12.50 -2.44 -6.91
C ARG A 67 12.74 -3.93 -6.82
N ALA A 68 12.89 -4.57 -7.97
CA ALA A 68 13.42 -5.91 -7.97
C ALA A 68 14.75 -5.88 -7.22
N ALA A 69 14.81 -6.52 -6.05
CA ALA A 69 16.09 -6.82 -5.45
C ALA A 69 16.92 -7.57 -6.51
N ALA A 70 18.23 -7.59 -6.39
CA ALA A 70 19.11 -8.28 -7.35
C ALA A 70 18.72 -9.75 -7.60
N ASP A 71 17.90 -10.33 -6.71
CA ASP A 71 17.30 -11.66 -6.79
C ASP A 71 15.86 -11.68 -7.33
N GLY A 72 15.30 -10.54 -7.77
CA GLY A 72 13.93 -10.43 -8.28
C GLY A 72 12.83 -10.43 -7.21
N THR A 73 13.17 -10.32 -5.93
CA THR A 73 12.21 -10.27 -4.84
C THR A 73 11.76 -8.85 -4.53
N TRP A 74 10.59 -8.73 -3.93
CA TRP A 74 10.01 -7.45 -3.52
C TRP A 74 10.57 -7.05 -2.15
N ASN A 75 11.05 -5.82 -2.03
CA ASN A 75 11.42 -5.26 -0.74
C ASN A 75 10.21 -4.61 -0.09
N GLN A 76 9.67 -5.29 0.92
CA GLN A 76 8.64 -4.74 1.80
C GLN A 76 9.16 -4.78 3.23
N VAL A 77 9.13 -3.65 3.92
CA VAL A 77 9.27 -3.57 5.37
C VAL A 77 7.99 -2.96 5.90
N VAL A 78 7.25 -3.78 6.61
CA VAL A 78 6.22 -3.28 7.51
C VAL A 78 6.97 -2.89 8.77
N GLY A 79 6.88 -1.62 9.15
CA GLY A 79 7.59 -1.14 10.34
C GLY A 79 7.21 -2.00 11.54
N ASP A 80 8.20 -2.51 12.26
CA ASP A 80 8.01 -3.26 13.50
C ASP A 80 7.47 -2.37 14.64
N GLU A 81 7.48 -1.06 14.43
CA GLU A 81 6.95 -0.08 15.36
C GLU A 81 5.51 0.26 15.02
N ALA A 82 4.62 0.01 15.95
CA ALA A 82 3.24 0.45 15.83
C ALA A 82 3.22 1.99 15.71
N LEU A 83 2.40 2.51 14.78
CA LEU A 83 2.10 3.93 14.69
C LEU A 83 1.63 4.45 16.07
N LEU A 84 1.92 5.71 16.36
CA LEU A 84 1.56 6.40 17.59
C LEU A 84 2.37 5.98 18.83
N LYS A 85 3.44 5.21 18.67
CA LYS A 85 4.27 4.75 19.81
C LYS A 85 4.91 5.92 20.58
N GLY A 86 5.20 7.01 19.91
CA GLY A 86 5.76 8.23 20.48
C GLY A 86 4.75 9.31 20.88
N LEU A 87 3.45 9.02 20.75
CA LEU A 87 2.38 10.01 20.95
C LEU A 87 2.38 10.60 22.36
N VAL A 88 2.69 9.79 23.35
CA VAL A 88 2.79 10.19 24.75
C VAL A 88 4.19 9.88 25.24
N LYS A 89 4.83 10.82 25.92
CA LYS A 89 6.16 10.64 26.49
C LYS A 89 6.15 9.59 27.57
N GLU A 90 7.28 8.92 27.73
CA GLU A 90 7.44 7.92 28.78
C GLU A 90 7.15 8.52 30.16
N GLY A 91 6.27 7.86 30.92
CA GLY A 91 5.83 8.32 32.25
C GLY A 91 4.65 9.29 32.24
N GLU A 92 4.25 9.81 31.09
CA GLU A 92 3.05 10.62 30.94
C GLU A 92 1.81 9.74 30.69
N LYS A 93 0.64 10.23 31.06
CA LYS A 93 -0.65 9.57 30.77
C LYS A 93 -1.28 10.21 29.55
N PHE A 94 -1.92 9.41 28.72
CA PHE A 94 -2.76 9.91 27.65
C PHE A 94 -3.97 10.65 28.24
N ASN A 95 -4.23 11.85 27.73
CA ASN A 95 -5.37 12.67 28.13
C ASN A 95 -6.37 12.78 26.98
N PHE A 96 -7.62 12.42 27.25
CA PHE A 96 -8.71 12.61 26.29
C PHE A 96 -8.95 14.10 26.00
N SER A 97 -9.49 14.39 24.85
CA SER A 97 -9.80 15.76 24.36
C SER A 97 -8.57 16.69 24.32
N THR A 98 -7.37 16.11 24.37
CA THR A 98 -6.10 16.81 24.17
C THR A 98 -5.59 16.51 22.77
N GLN A 99 -5.13 17.52 22.06
CA GLN A 99 -4.47 17.35 20.76
C GLN A 99 -3.00 17.01 20.99
N TYR A 100 -2.56 15.95 20.32
CA TYR A 100 -1.18 15.53 20.27
C TYR A 100 -0.63 15.77 18.85
N ASP A 101 0.56 16.29 18.76
CA ASP A 101 1.23 16.46 17.47
C ASP A 101 1.57 15.07 16.90
N GLU A 102 1.12 14.82 15.67
CA GLU A 102 1.32 13.55 14.98
C GLU A 102 1.33 13.79 13.48
N LYS A 103 2.52 13.84 12.90
CA LYS A 103 2.70 14.17 11.49
C LYS A 103 2.82 12.91 10.65
N LEU A 104 1.86 12.69 9.76
CA LEU A 104 1.88 11.59 8.80
C LEU A 104 1.99 12.12 7.37
N ALA A 105 2.94 11.61 6.60
CA ALA A 105 3.18 11.97 5.22
C ALA A 105 3.60 10.73 4.40
N VAL A 106 3.58 10.86 3.08
CA VAL A 106 4.01 9.81 2.16
C VAL A 106 5.20 10.29 1.35
N GLN A 107 6.22 9.45 1.23
CA GLN A 107 7.33 9.64 0.30
C GLN A 107 7.19 8.72 -0.89
N ASN A 108 7.45 9.24 -2.08
CA ASN A 108 7.67 8.42 -3.26
C ASN A 108 9.05 7.78 -3.18
N SER A 109 9.11 6.50 -2.85
CA SER A 109 10.35 5.72 -2.80
C SER A 109 10.53 4.81 -4.02
N GLY A 110 9.70 5.01 -5.06
CA GLY A 110 9.86 4.39 -6.37
C GLY A 110 10.88 5.10 -7.25
N ASN A 111 10.95 4.68 -8.51
CA ASN A 111 11.82 5.30 -9.52
C ASN A 111 11.04 6.02 -10.64
N ILE A 112 9.73 6.17 -10.47
CA ILE A 112 8.85 6.92 -11.35
C ILE A 112 7.95 7.87 -10.56
N ASP A 113 7.46 8.90 -11.23
CA ASP A 113 6.43 9.77 -10.71
C ASP A 113 5.10 9.02 -10.56
N GLN A 114 4.36 9.32 -9.49
CA GLN A 114 3.16 8.57 -9.15
C GLN A 114 2.08 9.46 -8.51
N TYR A 115 0.84 8.96 -8.54
CA TYR A 115 -0.26 9.48 -7.72
C TYR A 115 -0.45 8.59 -6.52
N VAL A 116 -0.90 9.17 -5.41
CA VAL A 116 -1.00 8.48 -4.12
C VAL A 116 -2.39 8.64 -3.54
N ARG A 117 -2.89 7.52 -2.99
CA ARG A 117 -4.08 7.45 -2.13
C ARG A 117 -3.65 6.93 -0.76
N VAL A 118 -4.24 7.48 0.28
CA VAL A 118 -4.07 7.01 1.65
C VAL A 118 -5.43 6.59 2.18
N THR A 119 -5.49 5.46 2.84
CA THR A 119 -6.64 5.00 3.61
C THR A 119 -6.21 4.82 5.06
N VAL A 120 -6.88 5.54 5.96
CA VAL A 120 -6.61 5.45 7.39
C VAL A 120 -7.79 4.78 8.07
N TYR A 121 -7.53 3.67 8.76
CA TYR A 121 -8.50 2.98 9.61
C TYR A 121 -8.27 3.38 11.06
N ARG A 122 -9.35 3.67 11.77
CA ARG A 122 -9.37 4.00 13.21
C ARG A 122 -10.06 2.87 13.95
N PHE A 123 -9.51 2.43 15.05
CA PHE A 123 -10.08 1.31 15.78
C PHE A 123 -9.75 1.35 17.26
N TRP A 124 -10.59 0.63 18.00
CA TRP A 124 -10.39 0.37 19.44
C TRP A 124 -10.02 -1.08 19.66
N LYS A 125 -9.17 -1.35 20.65
CA LYS A 125 -8.78 -2.69 21.09
C LYS A 125 -9.04 -2.87 22.58
N ASP A 126 -9.44 -4.07 23.00
CA ASP A 126 -9.54 -4.46 24.38
C ASP A 126 -8.13 -4.72 24.99
N ALA A 127 -8.09 -5.02 26.29
CA ALA A 127 -6.84 -5.35 26.99
C ALA A 127 -6.15 -6.62 26.44
N LYS A 128 -6.85 -7.44 25.67
CA LYS A 128 -6.30 -8.63 25.02
C LYS A 128 -5.84 -8.37 23.58
N GLY A 129 -6.02 -7.14 23.09
CA GLY A 129 -5.66 -6.74 21.74
C GLY A 129 -6.72 -7.05 20.66
N ASN A 130 -7.92 -7.51 21.03
CA ASN A 130 -9.01 -7.73 20.09
C ASN A 130 -9.69 -6.41 19.73
N LYS A 131 -10.13 -6.28 18.48
CA LYS A 131 -10.90 -5.12 18.02
C LYS A 131 -12.23 -5.04 18.74
N VAL A 132 -12.56 -3.85 19.24
CA VAL A 132 -13.83 -3.52 19.89
C VAL A 132 -14.67 -2.70 18.93
N THR A 133 -15.90 -3.16 18.67
CA THR A 133 -16.84 -2.53 17.73
C THR A 133 -17.96 -1.76 18.43
N THR A 134 -18.00 -1.77 19.77
CA THR A 134 -19.00 -1.06 20.57
C THR A 134 -18.65 0.42 20.81
N PHE A 135 -17.41 0.79 20.53
CA PHE A 135 -16.96 2.19 20.61
C PHE A 135 -16.89 2.79 19.23
N ASP A 136 -17.34 4.04 19.14
CA ASP A 136 -17.31 4.79 17.90
C ASP A 136 -15.86 5.12 17.50
N PRO A 137 -15.37 4.63 16.35
CA PRO A 137 -14.04 4.97 15.86
C PRO A 137 -13.90 6.46 15.50
N SER A 138 -14.99 7.18 15.24
CA SER A 138 -14.98 8.61 14.92
C SER A 138 -14.52 9.48 16.09
N LEU A 139 -14.54 8.96 17.31
CA LEU A 139 -13.95 9.63 18.49
C LEU A 139 -12.43 9.78 18.39
N ILE A 140 -11.76 8.95 17.55
CA ILE A 140 -10.35 9.10 17.21
C ILE A 140 -10.27 10.12 16.08
N LYS A 141 -10.06 11.39 16.40
CA LYS A 141 -10.07 12.50 15.45
C LYS A 141 -8.67 12.73 14.91
N LEU A 142 -8.54 12.63 13.59
CA LEU A 142 -7.34 13.00 12.87
C LEU A 142 -7.53 14.40 12.30
N HIS A 143 -6.62 15.30 12.61
CA HIS A 143 -6.65 16.65 12.09
C HIS A 143 -5.88 16.69 10.76
N LEU A 144 -6.55 17.11 9.69
CA LEU A 144 -5.92 17.43 8.41
C LEU A 144 -5.47 18.89 8.46
N PRO A 145 -4.21 19.21 8.12
CA PRO A 145 -3.75 20.60 8.11
C PRO A 145 -4.64 21.48 7.22
N GLU A 146 -5.00 22.68 7.66
CA GLU A 146 -5.90 23.59 6.94
C GLU A 146 -5.45 23.89 5.50
N ASN A 147 -4.14 23.89 5.25
CA ASN A 147 -3.54 24.12 3.93
C ASN A 147 -3.06 22.84 3.26
N SER A 148 -3.53 21.69 3.72
CA SER A 148 -3.18 20.40 3.11
C SER A 148 -3.82 20.32 1.72
N PRO A 149 -3.06 19.92 0.69
CA PRO A 149 -3.63 19.68 -0.63
C PRO A 149 -4.45 18.39 -0.71
N TRP A 150 -4.38 17.53 0.30
CA TRP A 150 -5.09 16.26 0.31
C TRP A 150 -6.61 16.43 0.23
N ILE A 151 -7.24 15.64 -0.61
CA ILE A 151 -8.68 15.67 -0.85
C ILE A 151 -9.32 14.48 -0.14
N LEU A 152 -10.25 14.78 0.78
CA LEU A 152 -11.06 13.76 1.45
C LEU A 152 -12.12 13.24 0.48
N ASP A 153 -12.22 11.94 0.34
CA ASP A 153 -13.31 11.24 -0.34
C ASP A 153 -14.41 10.90 0.68
N GLU A 154 -15.40 11.75 0.81
CA GLU A 154 -16.50 11.56 1.77
C GLU A 154 -17.31 10.30 1.44
N ASP A 155 -17.54 10.01 0.14
CA ASP A 155 -18.29 8.82 -0.30
C ASP A 155 -17.61 7.50 0.02
N ALA A 156 -16.27 7.49 -0.06
CA ALA A 156 -15.48 6.30 0.26
C ALA A 156 -15.12 6.21 1.75
N SER A 157 -15.33 7.27 2.52
CA SER A 157 -15.02 7.33 3.94
C SER A 157 -16.20 6.84 4.80
N THR A 158 -15.89 6.39 6.01
CA THR A 158 -16.85 5.94 7.03
C THR A 158 -16.36 6.40 8.39
N GLU A 159 -17.11 6.14 9.46
CA GLU A 159 -16.66 6.41 10.83
C GLU A 159 -15.34 5.72 11.18
N GLU A 160 -15.09 4.53 10.63
CA GLU A 160 -13.85 3.79 10.85
C GLU A 160 -12.76 4.15 9.82
N ARG A 161 -13.13 4.44 8.58
CA ARG A 161 -12.21 4.59 7.45
C ARG A 161 -12.22 5.99 6.87
N ILE A 162 -11.06 6.59 6.71
CA ILE A 162 -10.85 7.88 6.03
C ILE A 162 -10.04 7.61 4.76
N VAL A 163 -10.54 8.09 3.62
CA VAL A 163 -9.86 7.95 2.31
C VAL A 163 -9.44 9.33 1.81
N LEU A 164 -8.18 9.47 1.47
CA LEU A 164 -7.57 10.73 1.04
C LEU A 164 -6.80 10.53 -0.26
N TYR A 165 -6.91 11.48 -1.18
CA TYR A 165 -6.14 11.51 -2.43
C TYR A 165 -5.20 12.69 -2.45
N TYR A 166 -3.96 12.45 -2.86
CA TYR A 166 -3.02 13.52 -3.18
C TYR A 166 -3.27 13.98 -4.62
N PRO A 167 -3.75 15.21 -4.85
CA PRO A 167 -4.25 15.62 -6.16
C PRO A 167 -3.14 15.98 -7.15
N ALA A 168 -1.88 16.01 -6.73
CA ALA A 168 -0.75 16.33 -7.57
C ALA A 168 0.15 15.11 -7.79
N ILE A 169 1.00 15.19 -8.81
CA ILE A 169 2.07 14.21 -9.02
C ILE A 169 3.04 14.28 -7.84
N LEU A 170 3.32 13.13 -7.25
CA LEU A 170 4.39 12.96 -6.28
C LEU A 170 5.64 12.47 -7.03
N ALA A 171 6.57 13.38 -7.29
CA ALA A 171 7.80 13.06 -8.03
C ALA A 171 8.70 12.11 -7.24
N VAL A 172 9.63 11.46 -7.96
CA VAL A 172 10.62 10.56 -7.35
C VAL A 172 11.33 11.24 -6.18
N ASP A 173 11.48 10.54 -5.06
CA ASP A 173 12.08 10.97 -3.79
C ASP A 173 11.35 12.14 -3.09
N GLN A 174 10.27 12.67 -3.66
CA GLN A 174 9.51 13.74 -3.05
C GLN A 174 8.64 13.22 -1.88
N VAL A 175 8.52 14.04 -0.85
CA VAL A 175 7.60 13.84 0.28
C VAL A 175 6.36 14.70 0.06
N SER A 176 5.18 14.11 0.26
CA SER A 176 3.92 14.84 0.20
C SER A 176 3.79 15.87 1.34
N ALA A 177 2.88 16.82 1.18
CA ALA A 177 2.37 17.52 2.35
C ALA A 177 1.78 16.50 3.35
N PRO A 178 1.82 16.78 4.67
CA PRO A 178 1.22 15.88 5.64
C PRO A 178 -0.29 15.77 5.42
N PHE A 179 -0.81 14.53 5.54
CA PHE A 179 -2.25 14.29 5.53
C PHE A 179 -2.86 14.26 6.94
N VAL A 180 -2.01 14.16 7.97
CA VAL A 180 -2.38 14.35 9.38
C VAL A 180 -1.26 15.14 10.03
N ASP A 181 -1.59 16.09 10.91
CA ASP A 181 -0.62 16.82 11.71
C ASP A 181 -0.90 16.70 13.21
N LYS A 182 -2.11 16.31 13.59
CA LYS A 182 -2.49 16.08 14.99
C LYS A 182 -3.50 14.95 15.11
N ILE A 183 -3.47 14.31 16.28
CA ILE A 183 -4.47 13.34 16.69
C ILE A 183 -5.06 13.74 18.04
N MET A 184 -6.35 13.49 18.19
CA MET A 184 -7.07 13.67 19.45
C MET A 184 -8.07 12.53 19.59
N VAL A 185 -8.28 12.05 20.82
CA VAL A 185 -9.40 11.17 21.12
C VAL A 185 -10.42 11.98 21.92
N ASP A 186 -11.62 12.13 21.35
CA ASP A 186 -12.70 12.89 21.97
C ASP A 186 -13.21 12.17 23.22
N GLY A 187 -13.11 12.82 24.34
CA GLY A 187 -13.58 12.31 25.62
C GLY A 187 -14.97 12.77 26.02
N SER A 188 -15.64 13.56 25.17
CA SER A 188 -16.96 14.12 25.49
C SER A 188 -18.04 13.05 25.65
N GLU A 189 -17.87 11.91 24.96
CA GLU A 189 -18.75 10.75 25.05
C GLU A 189 -18.24 9.67 26.01
N TYR A 190 -17.19 9.98 26.78
CA TYR A 190 -16.60 9.02 27.71
C TYR A 190 -17.58 8.56 28.79
N ASP A 191 -18.60 9.39 29.14
CA ASP A 191 -19.67 9.04 30.06
C ASP A 191 -20.64 7.96 29.52
N PHE A 192 -20.58 7.69 28.20
CA PHE A 192 -21.35 6.63 27.55
C PHE A 192 -20.65 5.26 27.55
N LEU A 193 -19.40 5.19 28.02
CA LEU A 193 -18.76 3.90 28.24
C LEU A 193 -19.54 3.15 29.30
N PRO A 194 -20.04 1.93 29.03
CA PRO A 194 -20.83 1.19 30.01
C PRO A 194 -20.00 1.00 31.29
N SER A 195 -20.33 1.71 32.28
CA SER A 195 -19.73 1.61 33.62
C SER A 195 -20.59 0.73 34.52
N ALA A 196 -20.01 -0.36 34.97
CA ALA A 196 -20.61 -1.08 36.08
C ALA A 196 -20.26 -0.33 37.39
N SER A 197 -21.23 0.29 38.04
CA SER A 197 -21.03 0.82 39.37
C SER A 197 -21.62 -0.11 40.42
N LYS A 198 -20.78 -0.56 41.33
CA LYS A 198 -21.18 -1.35 42.47
C LYS A 198 -21.02 -0.48 43.73
N THR A 199 -22.13 -0.28 44.45
CA THR A 199 -22.09 0.38 45.76
C THR A 199 -22.03 -0.72 46.83
N THR A 200 -20.97 -0.73 47.62
CA THR A 200 -20.76 -1.66 48.72
C THR A 200 -20.65 -0.86 50.00
N LEU A 201 -21.29 -1.34 51.07
CA LEU A 201 -21.09 -0.80 52.41
C LEU A 201 -19.70 -1.29 52.88
N ASN A 202 -18.83 -0.35 53.25
CA ASN A 202 -17.59 -0.68 53.92
C ASN A 202 -17.93 -0.83 55.42
N GLU A 203 -17.90 -2.08 55.91
CA GLU A 203 -18.28 -2.41 57.29
C GLU A 203 -17.31 -1.85 58.33
N GLU A 204 -16.05 -1.55 57.97
CA GLU A 204 -15.07 -0.95 58.87
C GLU A 204 -15.28 0.54 59.09
N THR A 205 -15.71 1.24 58.06
CA THR A 205 -15.88 2.71 58.09
C THR A 205 -17.34 3.14 58.22
N GLY A 206 -18.31 2.24 57.96
CA GLY A 206 -19.73 2.54 57.96
C GLY A 206 -20.19 3.40 56.77
N TYR A 207 -19.34 3.66 55.80
CA TYR A 207 -19.64 4.44 54.60
C TYR A 207 -19.89 3.56 53.39
N TYR A 208 -20.77 4.06 52.49
CA TYR A 208 -20.97 3.42 51.19
C TYR A 208 -19.87 3.82 50.23
N GLU A 209 -19.12 2.85 49.78
CA GLU A 209 -18.15 3.01 48.66
C GLU A 209 -18.81 2.72 47.33
N LYS A 210 -18.77 3.67 46.40
CA LYS A 210 -19.19 3.48 45.01
C LYS A 210 -17.95 3.22 44.18
N VAL A 211 -17.72 1.96 43.83
CA VAL A 211 -16.69 1.58 42.88
C VAL A 211 -17.31 1.60 41.49
N THR A 212 -16.85 2.52 40.64
CA THR A 212 -17.22 2.56 39.25
C THR A 212 -16.12 1.87 38.48
N THR A 213 -16.41 0.70 37.92
CA THR A 213 -15.49 -0.02 37.05
C THR A 213 -15.83 0.34 35.59
N TYR A 214 -14.91 0.95 34.92
CA TYR A 214 -15.06 1.20 33.50
C TYR A 214 -14.72 -0.09 32.74
N GLU A 215 -15.62 -0.54 31.91
CA GLU A 215 -15.47 -1.77 31.10
C GLU A 215 -14.25 -1.75 30.20
N TYR A 216 -13.70 -0.55 29.98
CA TYR A 216 -12.58 -0.28 29.10
C TYR A 216 -11.23 -0.08 29.82
N SER A 217 -11.15 -0.49 31.07
CA SER A 217 -9.90 -0.50 31.82
C SER A 217 -8.87 -1.38 31.10
N GLY A 218 -7.84 -0.76 30.53
CA GLY A 218 -6.75 -1.43 29.81
C GLY A 218 -6.94 -1.56 28.29
N GLY A 219 -7.97 -0.94 27.71
CA GLY A 219 -8.11 -0.84 26.26
C GLY A 219 -7.17 0.20 25.64
N SER A 220 -6.99 0.11 24.35
CA SER A 220 -6.19 1.03 23.55
C SER A 220 -6.93 1.43 22.28
N PHE A 221 -6.56 2.56 21.71
CA PHE A 221 -6.96 2.93 20.36
C PHE A 221 -5.75 2.81 19.44
N GLY A 222 -6.00 2.76 18.14
CA GLY A 222 -4.96 2.74 17.12
C GLY A 222 -5.47 3.23 15.79
N ILE A 223 -4.51 3.49 14.92
CA ILE A 223 -4.74 3.72 13.50
C ILE A 223 -3.94 2.70 12.69
N GLU A 224 -4.47 2.37 11.51
CA GLU A 224 -3.76 1.62 10.49
C GLU A 224 -3.78 2.46 9.22
N VAL A 225 -2.66 2.57 8.53
CA VAL A 225 -2.52 3.39 7.33
C VAL A 225 -2.14 2.50 6.16
N GLU A 226 -2.99 2.48 5.15
CA GLU A 226 -2.70 1.90 3.84
C GLU A 226 -2.33 3.01 2.86
N VAL A 227 -1.25 2.83 2.13
CA VAL A 227 -0.80 3.75 1.09
C VAL A 227 -0.78 3.03 -0.25
N ASP A 228 -1.57 3.52 -1.19
CA ASP A 228 -1.62 3.02 -2.57
C ASP A 228 -1.02 4.04 -3.51
N ALA A 229 -0.33 3.57 -4.53
CA ALA A 229 0.18 4.42 -5.58
C ALA A 229 -0.10 3.86 -6.97
N VAL A 230 -0.26 4.76 -7.94
CA VAL A 230 -0.39 4.42 -9.35
C VAL A 230 0.54 5.30 -10.19
N GLN A 231 0.97 4.77 -11.32
CA GLN A 231 1.81 5.48 -12.29
C GLN A 231 1.10 6.68 -12.91
N THR A 232 1.86 7.66 -13.38
CA THR A 232 1.33 8.85 -14.07
C THR A 232 0.97 8.57 -15.53
N HIS A 233 1.55 7.55 -16.16
CA HIS A 233 1.20 7.18 -17.52
C HIS A 233 -0.21 6.57 -17.56
N ASN A 234 -1.10 7.12 -18.42
CA ASN A 234 -2.53 6.75 -18.46
C ASN A 234 -3.19 6.82 -17.07
N ALA A 235 -2.90 7.87 -16.32
CA ALA A 235 -3.29 8.01 -14.93
C ALA A 235 -4.79 7.82 -14.69
N ALA A 236 -5.66 8.41 -15.52
CA ALA A 236 -7.11 8.26 -15.36
C ALA A 236 -7.56 6.79 -15.46
N GLY A 237 -6.99 6.02 -16.39
CA GLY A 237 -7.26 4.59 -16.52
C GLY A 237 -6.68 3.78 -15.36
N ALA A 238 -5.47 4.12 -14.91
CA ALA A 238 -4.82 3.45 -13.77
C ALA A 238 -5.58 3.69 -12.47
N ILE A 239 -5.98 4.94 -12.19
CA ILE A 239 -6.77 5.33 -11.02
C ILE A 239 -8.15 4.65 -11.03
N LEU A 240 -8.83 4.65 -12.17
CA LEU A 240 -10.12 3.97 -12.29
C LEU A 240 -9.99 2.47 -12.02
N SER A 241 -8.94 1.85 -12.56
CA SER A 241 -8.71 0.40 -12.40
C SER A 241 -8.32 0.02 -10.98
N ALA A 242 -7.44 0.82 -10.34
CA ALA A 242 -6.89 0.49 -9.02
C ALA A 242 -7.78 0.96 -7.88
N TRP A 243 -8.42 2.14 -8.02
CA TRP A 243 -9.16 2.78 -6.93
C TRP A 243 -10.66 2.89 -7.18
N GLY A 244 -11.13 2.52 -8.39
CA GLY A 244 -12.54 2.61 -8.76
C GLY A 244 -13.04 4.05 -8.93
N LYS A 245 -12.14 5.05 -8.95
CA LYS A 245 -12.49 6.48 -8.97
C LYS A 245 -12.28 7.07 -10.35
N LYS A 246 -13.27 7.83 -10.84
CA LYS A 246 -13.14 8.57 -12.08
C LYS A 246 -12.46 9.91 -11.82
N VAL A 247 -11.45 10.22 -12.60
CA VAL A 247 -10.71 11.49 -12.50
C VAL A 247 -10.44 12.07 -13.87
N SER A 248 -10.27 13.39 -13.92
CA SER A 248 -9.66 14.10 -15.04
C SER A 248 -8.27 14.55 -14.64
N VAL A 249 -7.32 14.44 -15.55
CA VAL A 249 -5.92 14.85 -15.34
C VAL A 249 -5.69 16.16 -16.09
N GLY A 250 -5.33 17.20 -15.36
CA GLY A 250 -4.98 18.51 -15.92
C GLY A 250 -3.65 18.47 -16.69
N GLY A 251 -3.41 19.50 -17.50
CA GLY A 251 -2.14 19.62 -18.23
C GLY A 251 -0.90 19.79 -17.34
N ASP A 252 -1.10 20.20 -16.10
CA ASP A 252 -0.10 20.30 -15.04
C ASP A 252 0.03 19.02 -14.19
N GLY A 253 -0.74 17.98 -14.52
CA GLY A 253 -0.78 16.74 -13.77
C GLY A 253 -1.69 16.76 -12.55
N SER A 254 -2.48 17.84 -12.32
CA SER A 254 -3.44 17.87 -11.22
C SER A 254 -4.63 16.94 -11.48
N LEU A 255 -5.14 16.30 -10.41
CA LEU A 255 -6.33 15.46 -10.45
C LEU A 255 -7.58 16.26 -10.07
N SER A 256 -8.65 16.10 -10.86
CA SER A 256 -10.00 16.54 -10.53
C SER A 256 -10.91 15.33 -10.46
N PHE A 257 -11.56 15.12 -9.32
CA PHE A 257 -12.46 14.00 -9.06
C PHE A 257 -13.87 14.29 -9.56
N GLN A 258 -14.54 13.23 -10.08
CA GLN A 258 -15.89 13.29 -10.64
C GLN A 258 -16.87 12.46 -9.80
#